data_e5625c674785b76e616b69c8795eb7a4
#
_entry.id   e5625c674785b76e616b69c8795eb7a4
#
_cell.length_a   1.000
_cell.length_b   1.000
_cell.length_c   1.000
_cell.angle_alpha   90.00
_cell.angle_beta   90.00
_cell.angle_gamma   90.00
#
_symmetry.space_group_name_H-M   'P 1'
#
loop_
_entity.id
_entity.type
_entity.pdbx_description
1 polymer ?
#
loop_
_entity_poly.entity_id
_entity_poly.type
_entity_poly.pdbx_seq_one_letter_code
_entity_poly.pdbx_strand_id
1 'polypeptide(L)'
;MLIQKNEKLYLAAVVCLGLLEAVFIILQMHCISMIAEAVFMKGIVVSQLYHEFIKLGLYMIAVVLCSRLGSGMADNLAFSVKNTASALLLEKLDRLGGVYGSGMDSGRCFVLLTDGVERLELFFAQFLPQVLKTALIPVIFLIVIFPVDWVSGILLFITIPIVIIFMML
;
A
#
# COMPACT_ATOMS: atom_id res chain seq x y z
N MET A 1 -14.55 -15.66 10.63
CA MET A 1 -14.63 -15.64 9.17
C MET A 1 -15.15 -14.25 8.80
N LEU A 2 -14.27 -13.22 8.97
CA LEU A 2 -14.64 -11.79 8.97
C LEU A 2 -14.58 -11.14 7.57
N ILE A 3 -14.22 -11.88 6.53
CA ILE A 3 -14.03 -11.29 5.19
C ILE A 3 -15.14 -11.80 4.27
N GLN A 4 -16.10 -10.93 4.01
CA GLN A 4 -17.17 -11.15 3.02
C GLN A 4 -16.59 -11.11 1.59
N LYS A 5 -17.34 -11.68 0.60
CA LYS A 5 -16.89 -11.78 -0.80
C LYS A 5 -16.49 -10.42 -1.42
N ASN A 6 -17.15 -9.36 -1.00
CA ASN A 6 -16.88 -7.99 -1.47
C ASN A 6 -15.56 -7.43 -0.92
N GLU A 7 -15.17 -7.78 0.29
CA GLU A 7 -13.93 -7.31 0.93
C GLU A 7 -12.71 -7.92 0.26
N LYS A 8 -12.78 -9.18 -0.19
CA LYS A 8 -11.72 -9.81 -0.99
C LYS A 8 -11.51 -9.09 -2.32
N LEU A 9 -12.60 -8.59 -2.92
CA LEU A 9 -12.52 -7.83 -4.17
C LEU A 9 -11.81 -6.48 -3.96
N TYR A 10 -12.13 -5.76 -2.88
CA TYR A 10 -11.45 -4.51 -2.52
C TYR A 10 -9.97 -4.73 -2.22
N LEU A 11 -9.64 -5.78 -1.49
CA LEU A 11 -8.24 -6.13 -1.19
C LEU A 11 -7.47 -6.49 -2.48
N ALA A 12 -8.06 -7.28 -3.36
CA ALA A 12 -7.46 -7.60 -4.66
C ALA A 12 -7.27 -6.34 -5.53
N ALA A 13 -8.23 -5.41 -5.51
CA ALA A 13 -8.13 -4.14 -6.23
C ALA A 13 -7.02 -3.26 -5.69
N VAL A 14 -6.86 -3.17 -4.37
CA VAL A 14 -5.76 -2.43 -3.72
C VAL A 14 -4.39 -3.00 -4.11
N VAL A 15 -4.26 -4.33 -4.09
CA VAL A 15 -3.02 -5.00 -4.51
C VAL A 15 -2.74 -4.76 -5.99
N CYS A 16 -3.74 -4.91 -6.86
CA CYS A 16 -3.61 -4.70 -8.30
C CYS A 16 -3.19 -3.26 -8.63
N LEU A 17 -3.83 -2.26 -7.98
CA LEU A 17 -3.46 -0.86 -8.13
C LEU A 17 -2.05 -0.56 -7.60
N GLY A 18 -1.64 -1.20 -6.50
CA GLY A 18 -0.27 -1.10 -5.99
C GLY A 18 0.78 -1.70 -6.92
N LEU A 19 0.47 -2.83 -7.58
CA LEU A 19 1.33 -3.41 -8.62
C LEU A 19 1.44 -2.49 -9.84
N LEU A 20 0.34 -1.91 -10.28
CA LEU A 20 0.29 -0.95 -11.40
C LEU A 20 1.09 0.32 -11.08
N GLU A 21 0.97 0.84 -9.86
CA GLU A 21 1.77 1.96 -9.35
C GLU A 21 3.27 1.64 -9.42
N ALA A 22 3.68 0.45 -8.97
CA ALA A 22 5.08 0.02 -9.03
C ALA A 22 5.62 -0.05 -10.47
N VAL A 23 4.83 -0.57 -11.41
CA VAL A 23 5.20 -0.60 -12.84
C VAL A 23 5.39 0.81 -13.40
N PHE A 24 4.49 1.75 -13.09
CA PHE A 24 4.65 3.13 -13.54
C PHE A 24 5.86 3.82 -12.92
N ILE A 25 6.21 3.53 -11.67
CA ILE A 25 7.44 4.02 -11.03
C ILE A 25 8.67 3.51 -11.78
N ILE A 26 8.71 2.24 -12.16
CA ILE A 26 9.83 1.67 -12.94
C ILE A 26 9.96 2.34 -14.31
N LEU A 27 8.84 2.52 -15.01
CA LEU A 27 8.83 3.21 -16.31
C LEU A 27 9.29 4.68 -16.18
N GLN A 28 8.89 5.34 -15.11
CA GLN A 28 9.34 6.69 -14.78
C GLN A 28 10.86 6.74 -14.55
N MET A 29 11.41 5.81 -13.76
CA MET A 29 12.85 5.74 -13.50
C MET A 29 13.64 5.40 -14.77
N HIS A 30 13.13 4.52 -15.61
CA HIS A 30 13.74 4.24 -16.92
C HIS A 30 13.75 5.48 -17.82
N CYS A 31 12.66 6.25 -17.86
CA CYS A 31 12.59 7.49 -18.62
C CYS A 31 13.61 8.54 -18.12
N ILE A 32 13.76 8.68 -16.81
CA ILE A 32 14.77 9.57 -16.19
C ILE A 32 16.18 9.13 -16.58
N SER A 33 16.46 7.82 -16.53
CA SER A 33 17.77 7.27 -16.94
C SER A 33 18.08 7.57 -18.41
N MET A 34 17.11 7.42 -19.31
CA MET A 34 17.28 7.75 -20.73
C MET A 34 17.54 9.24 -20.95
N ILE A 35 16.82 10.11 -20.25
CA ILE A 35 17.04 11.56 -20.33
C ILE A 35 18.45 11.91 -19.82
N ALA A 36 18.87 11.33 -18.70
CA ALA A 36 20.20 11.54 -18.13
C ALA A 36 21.31 11.10 -19.11
N GLU A 37 21.19 9.90 -19.69
CA GLU A 37 22.13 9.40 -20.70
C GLU A 37 22.20 10.32 -21.93
N ALA A 38 21.05 10.76 -22.45
CA ALA A 38 20.97 11.63 -23.61
C ALA A 38 21.66 12.98 -23.37
N VAL A 39 21.46 13.57 -22.19
CA VAL A 39 22.06 14.88 -21.85
C VAL A 39 23.55 14.74 -21.53
N PHE A 40 23.91 13.81 -20.63
CA PHE A 40 25.29 13.74 -20.11
C PHE A 40 26.26 13.01 -21.02
N MET A 41 25.80 11.92 -21.70
CA MET A 41 26.68 11.11 -22.53
C MET A 41 26.66 11.53 -24.01
N LYS A 42 25.49 11.93 -24.53
CA LYS A 42 25.32 12.27 -25.94
C LYS A 42 25.31 13.79 -26.21
N GLY A 43 25.30 14.63 -25.17
CA GLY A 43 25.31 16.09 -25.28
C GLY A 43 24.10 16.66 -26.02
N ILE A 44 22.97 15.93 -26.04
CA ILE A 44 21.75 16.33 -26.73
C ILE A 44 21.12 17.50 -25.96
N VAL A 45 20.74 18.57 -26.70
CA VAL A 45 20.10 19.74 -26.10
C VAL A 45 18.71 19.36 -25.56
N VAL A 46 18.38 19.83 -24.36
CA VAL A 46 17.10 19.54 -23.65
C VAL A 46 15.86 19.80 -24.52
N SER A 47 15.93 20.76 -25.41
CA SER A 47 14.83 21.08 -26.34
C SER A 47 14.46 19.94 -27.31
N GLN A 48 15.37 19.02 -27.58
CA GLN A 48 15.12 17.86 -28.46
C GLN A 48 14.49 16.67 -27.69
N LEU A 49 14.55 16.71 -26.37
CA LEU A 49 14.00 15.66 -25.49
C LEU A 49 12.56 15.95 -25.03
N TYR A 50 11.87 16.91 -25.65
CA TYR A 50 10.51 17.31 -25.26
C TYR A 50 9.53 16.14 -25.15
N HIS A 51 9.61 15.16 -26.06
CA HIS A 51 8.77 13.96 -25.99
C HIS A 51 9.03 13.09 -24.77
N GLU A 52 10.28 12.97 -24.31
CA GLU A 52 10.62 12.19 -23.12
C GLU A 52 10.14 12.91 -21.83
N PHE A 53 10.20 14.24 -21.80
CA PHE A 53 9.64 15.02 -20.69
C PHE A 53 8.11 14.91 -20.60
N ILE A 54 7.40 14.86 -21.74
CA ILE A 54 5.95 14.64 -21.75
C ILE A 54 5.62 13.24 -21.22
N LYS A 55 6.35 12.19 -21.64
CA LYS A 55 6.17 10.82 -21.12
C LYS A 55 6.41 10.77 -19.62
N LEU A 56 7.47 11.42 -19.14
CA LEU A 56 7.78 11.50 -17.72
C LEU A 56 6.61 12.13 -16.94
N GLY A 57 6.09 13.26 -17.42
CA GLY A 57 4.91 13.91 -16.83
C GLY A 57 3.68 13.02 -16.80
N LEU A 58 3.43 12.27 -17.89
CA LEU A 58 2.32 11.33 -17.98
C LEU A 58 2.46 10.20 -16.96
N TYR A 59 3.67 9.62 -16.80
CA TYR A 59 3.93 8.59 -15.81
C TYR A 59 3.75 9.12 -14.38
N MET A 60 4.19 10.34 -14.08
CA MET A 60 3.96 10.98 -12.79
C MET A 60 2.46 11.11 -12.47
N ILE A 61 1.67 11.56 -13.42
CA ILE A 61 0.21 11.66 -13.27
C ILE A 61 -0.40 10.27 -13.04
N ALA A 62 0.03 9.25 -13.80
CA ALA A 62 -0.45 7.88 -13.66
C ALA A 62 -0.14 7.31 -12.27
N VAL A 63 1.06 7.52 -11.74
CA VAL A 63 1.44 7.10 -10.37
C VAL A 63 0.51 7.73 -9.34
N VAL A 64 0.30 9.06 -9.41
CA VAL A 64 -0.58 9.77 -8.47
C VAL A 64 -2.02 9.27 -8.56
N LEU A 65 -2.55 9.03 -9.77
CA LEU A 65 -3.90 8.50 -9.96
C LEU A 65 -4.04 7.08 -9.38
N CYS A 66 -3.11 6.19 -9.66
CA CYS A 66 -3.10 4.83 -9.10
C CYS A 66 -3.03 4.85 -7.57
N SER A 67 -2.18 5.71 -6.99
CA SER A 67 -2.04 5.87 -5.55
C SER A 67 -3.33 6.38 -4.90
N ARG A 68 -3.98 7.38 -5.49
CA ARG A 68 -5.26 7.93 -5.00
C ARG A 68 -6.39 6.92 -5.08
N LEU A 69 -6.52 6.22 -6.20
CA LEU A 69 -7.54 5.18 -6.37
C LEU A 69 -7.31 4.02 -5.39
N GLY A 70 -6.06 3.60 -5.21
CA GLY A 70 -5.70 2.56 -4.26
C GLY A 70 -6.03 2.92 -2.81
N SER A 71 -5.75 4.16 -2.39
CA SER A 71 -6.11 4.65 -1.05
C SER A 71 -7.62 4.69 -0.86
N GLY A 72 -8.39 5.21 -1.83
CA GLY A 72 -9.85 5.22 -1.74
C GLY A 72 -10.47 3.82 -1.64
N MET A 73 -9.88 2.82 -2.33
CA MET A 73 -10.31 1.42 -2.20
C MET A 73 -9.96 0.84 -0.81
N ALA A 74 -8.81 1.20 -0.25
CA ALA A 74 -8.40 0.80 1.09
C ALA A 74 -9.31 1.40 2.18
N ASP A 75 -9.70 2.67 2.04
CA ASP A 75 -10.64 3.34 2.94
C ASP A 75 -12.02 2.66 2.92
N ASN A 76 -12.51 2.30 1.73
CA ASN A 76 -13.78 1.56 1.59
C ASN A 76 -13.71 0.17 2.24
N LEU A 77 -12.57 -0.52 2.11
CA LEU A 77 -12.34 -1.80 2.80
C LEU A 77 -12.36 -1.62 4.32
N ALA A 78 -11.67 -0.62 4.84
CA ALA A 78 -11.62 -0.31 6.26
C ALA A 78 -13.01 0.01 6.82
N PHE A 79 -13.79 0.83 6.12
CA PHE A 79 -15.16 1.16 6.49
C PHE A 79 -16.07 -0.08 6.52
N SER A 80 -15.96 -0.98 5.55
CA SER A 80 -16.71 -2.24 5.52
C SER A 80 -16.36 -3.13 6.70
N VAL A 81 -15.06 -3.31 6.99
CA VAL A 81 -14.57 -4.10 8.13
C VAL A 81 -15.02 -3.48 9.47
N LYS A 82 -14.94 -2.15 9.61
CA LYS A 82 -15.42 -1.43 10.79
C LYS A 82 -16.89 -1.69 11.06
N ASN A 83 -17.74 -1.55 10.06
CA ASN A 83 -19.18 -1.77 10.20
C ASN A 83 -19.50 -3.21 10.59
N THR A 84 -18.83 -4.18 9.96
CA THR A 84 -19.00 -5.61 10.26
C THR A 84 -18.54 -5.93 11.68
N ALA A 85 -17.39 -5.42 12.09
CA ALA A 85 -16.85 -5.61 13.44
C ALA A 85 -17.75 -4.98 14.51
N SER A 86 -18.22 -3.74 14.27
CA SER A 86 -19.15 -3.06 15.18
C SER A 86 -20.46 -3.81 15.34
N ALA A 87 -21.05 -4.29 14.25
CA ALA A 87 -22.30 -5.05 14.28
C ALA A 87 -22.13 -6.38 15.06
N LEU A 88 -21.04 -7.12 14.84
CA LEU A 88 -20.74 -8.35 15.55
C LEU A 88 -20.50 -8.12 17.04
N LEU A 89 -19.84 -7.03 17.41
CA LEU A 89 -19.59 -6.68 18.80
C LEU A 89 -20.89 -6.30 19.52
N LEU A 90 -21.75 -5.51 18.89
CA LEU A 90 -23.05 -5.13 19.41
C LEU A 90 -23.96 -6.35 19.60
N GLU A 91 -24.02 -7.26 18.62
CA GLU A 91 -24.76 -8.52 18.74
C GLU A 91 -24.27 -9.40 19.91
N LYS A 92 -22.95 -9.51 20.08
CA LYS A 92 -22.38 -10.26 21.20
C LYS A 92 -22.68 -9.61 22.56
N LEU A 93 -22.66 -8.27 22.63
CA LEU A 93 -22.99 -7.56 23.86
C LEU A 93 -24.47 -7.72 24.21
N ASP A 94 -25.36 -7.64 23.24
CA ASP A 94 -26.80 -7.85 23.44
C ASP A 94 -27.09 -9.27 23.99
N ARG A 95 -26.41 -10.27 23.46
CA ARG A 95 -26.47 -11.66 23.96
C ARG A 95 -25.92 -11.83 25.39
N LEU A 96 -24.94 -11.01 25.79
CA LEU A 96 -24.30 -11.04 27.12
C LEU A 96 -25.00 -10.11 28.11
N GLY A 97 -25.82 -9.20 27.64
CA GLY A 97 -26.40 -8.06 28.41
C GLY A 97 -27.25 -8.42 29.62
N GLY A 98 -27.66 -9.67 29.78
CA GLY A 98 -28.34 -10.15 30.99
C GLY A 98 -27.42 -10.54 32.17
N VAL A 99 -26.15 -10.83 31.88
CA VAL A 99 -25.22 -11.41 32.88
C VAL A 99 -24.18 -10.39 33.37
N TYR A 100 -23.86 -9.41 32.58
CA TYR A 100 -22.79 -8.43 32.87
C TYR A 100 -23.28 -7.09 33.44
N GLY A 101 -24.59 -6.89 33.60
CA GLY A 101 -25.17 -5.62 34.10
C GLY A 101 -24.82 -5.26 35.54
N SER A 102 -24.17 -6.14 36.29
CA SER A 102 -23.89 -5.95 37.73
C SER A 102 -22.41 -5.85 38.12
N GLY A 103 -21.46 -5.97 37.18
CA GLY A 103 -20.03 -6.02 37.54
C GLY A 103 -19.03 -5.38 36.62
N MET A 104 -19.40 -5.04 35.42
CA MET A 104 -18.48 -4.43 34.46
C MET A 104 -18.80 -2.95 34.26
N ASP A 105 -17.79 -2.11 34.49
CA ASP A 105 -17.89 -0.65 34.31
C ASP A 105 -18.30 -0.37 32.87
N SER A 106 -19.56 0.10 32.68
CA SER A 106 -20.16 0.37 31.36
C SER A 106 -19.30 1.32 30.52
N GLY A 107 -18.58 2.25 31.19
CA GLY A 107 -17.65 3.16 30.55
C GLY A 107 -16.44 2.44 29.94
N ARG A 108 -15.91 1.45 30.63
CA ARG A 108 -14.75 0.67 30.15
C ARG A 108 -15.10 -0.21 28.96
N CYS A 109 -16.31 -0.76 28.94
CA CYS A 109 -16.82 -1.51 27.80
C CYS A 109 -17.04 -0.63 26.59
N PHE A 110 -17.58 0.59 26.77
CA PHE A 110 -17.78 1.56 25.72
C PHE A 110 -16.44 2.03 25.11
N VAL A 111 -15.43 2.32 25.92
CA VAL A 111 -14.08 2.69 25.46
C VAL A 111 -13.44 1.57 24.66
N LEU A 112 -13.51 0.32 25.12
CA LEU A 112 -12.98 -0.84 24.39
C LEU A 112 -13.66 -1.05 23.04
N LEU A 113 -14.97 -0.77 22.94
CA LEU A 113 -15.72 -0.85 21.68
C LEU A 113 -15.31 0.25 20.71
N THR A 114 -15.20 1.48 21.20
CA THR A 114 -14.89 2.64 20.37
C THR A 114 -13.43 2.59 19.91
N ASP A 115 -12.51 2.50 20.84
CA ASP A 115 -11.06 2.49 20.54
C ASP A 115 -10.62 1.23 19.80
N GLY A 116 -11.21 0.07 20.13
CA GLY A 116 -10.90 -1.19 19.47
C GLY A 116 -11.32 -1.21 18.00
N VAL A 117 -12.50 -0.69 17.69
CA VAL A 117 -13.02 -0.61 16.32
C VAL A 117 -12.26 0.45 15.51
N GLU A 118 -11.93 1.59 16.12
CA GLU A 118 -11.15 2.65 15.47
C GLU A 118 -9.73 2.16 15.12
N ARG A 119 -9.09 1.40 15.99
CA ARG A 119 -7.78 0.75 15.70
C ARG A 119 -7.87 -0.25 14.57
N LEU A 120 -8.95 -1.01 14.45
CA LEU A 120 -9.18 -1.90 13.31
C LEU A 120 -9.31 -1.13 12.00
N GLU A 121 -10.04 -0.01 12.00
CA GLU A 121 -10.15 0.86 10.82
C GLU A 121 -8.78 1.35 10.36
N LEU A 122 -7.97 1.89 11.27
CA LEU A 122 -6.60 2.35 10.96
C LEU A 122 -5.72 1.22 10.42
N PHE A 123 -5.85 0.01 10.98
CA PHE A 123 -5.11 -1.15 10.50
C PHE A 123 -5.44 -1.50 9.05
N PHE A 124 -6.72 -1.55 8.68
CA PHE A 124 -7.14 -1.92 7.33
C PHE A 124 -7.00 -0.76 6.32
N ALA A 125 -7.20 0.50 6.75
CA ALA A 125 -7.08 1.67 5.88
C ALA A 125 -5.63 2.02 5.55
N GLN A 126 -4.74 1.96 6.53
CA GLN A 126 -3.38 2.49 6.40
C GLN A 126 -2.31 1.39 6.46
N PHE A 127 -2.33 0.57 7.51
CA PHE A 127 -1.25 -0.38 7.76
C PHE A 127 -1.21 -1.50 6.73
N LEU A 128 -2.32 -2.15 6.45
CA LEU A 128 -2.38 -3.29 5.54
C LEU A 128 -1.96 -2.94 4.10
N PRO A 129 -2.49 -1.86 3.47
CA PRO A 129 -2.03 -1.43 2.15
C PRO A 129 -0.55 -1.04 2.12
N GLN A 130 -0.06 -0.38 3.16
CA GLN A 130 1.33 0.03 3.26
C GLN A 130 2.28 -1.16 3.35
N VAL A 131 1.97 -2.16 4.18
CA VAL A 131 2.75 -3.40 4.29
C VAL A 131 2.78 -4.15 2.96
N LEU A 132 1.64 -4.26 2.29
CA LEU A 132 1.57 -4.92 0.98
C LEU A 132 2.43 -4.21 -0.07
N LYS A 133 2.36 -2.88 -0.14
CA LYS A 133 3.20 -2.08 -1.05
C LYS A 133 4.69 -2.24 -0.70
N THR A 134 5.05 -2.14 0.56
CA THR A 134 6.44 -2.26 1.03
C THR A 134 7.03 -3.65 0.76
N ALA A 135 6.22 -4.70 0.79
CA ALA A 135 6.66 -6.04 0.46
C ALA A 135 6.75 -6.29 -1.05
N LEU A 136 5.77 -5.80 -1.82
CA LEU A 136 5.67 -6.07 -3.26
C LEU A 136 6.64 -5.24 -4.11
N ILE A 137 6.82 -3.96 -3.77
CA ILE A 137 7.66 -3.04 -4.56
C ILE A 137 9.11 -3.55 -4.69
N PRO A 138 9.84 -3.94 -3.62
CA PRO A 138 11.19 -4.45 -3.74
C PRO A 138 11.28 -5.74 -4.58
N VAL A 139 10.28 -6.62 -4.48
CA VAL A 139 10.24 -7.86 -5.26
C VAL A 139 10.11 -7.56 -6.75
N ILE A 140 9.24 -6.62 -7.14
CA ILE A 140 9.07 -6.21 -8.53
C ILE A 140 10.35 -5.57 -9.06
N PHE A 141 10.99 -4.68 -8.28
CA PHE A 141 12.27 -4.08 -8.64
C PHE A 141 13.34 -5.13 -8.87
N LEU A 142 13.41 -6.13 -8.01
CA LEU A 142 14.38 -7.23 -8.13
C LEU A 142 14.16 -8.03 -9.42
N ILE A 143 12.91 -8.36 -9.75
CA ILE A 143 12.57 -9.09 -10.99
C ILE A 143 12.95 -8.27 -12.23
N VAL A 144 12.81 -6.95 -12.21
CA VAL A 144 13.12 -6.08 -13.37
C VAL A 144 14.62 -5.82 -13.49
N ILE A 145 15.34 -5.62 -12.37
CA ILE A 145 16.76 -5.27 -12.37
C ILE A 145 17.62 -6.50 -12.66
N PHE A 146 17.26 -7.68 -12.16
CA PHE A 146 18.07 -8.90 -12.28
C PHE A 146 18.46 -9.26 -13.72
N PRO A 147 17.56 -9.20 -14.73
CA PRO A 147 17.92 -9.47 -16.12
C PRO A 147 18.69 -8.32 -16.81
N VAL A 148 18.64 -7.10 -16.26
CA VAL A 148 19.33 -5.92 -16.84
C VAL A 148 20.77 -5.85 -16.34
N ASP A 149 20.96 -6.00 -15.04
CA ASP A 149 22.28 -5.99 -14.40
C ASP A 149 22.28 -6.92 -13.18
N TRP A 150 22.96 -8.03 -13.32
CA TRP A 150 23.08 -9.06 -12.27
C TRP A 150 23.75 -8.52 -10.99
N VAL A 151 24.76 -7.65 -11.14
CA VAL A 151 25.51 -7.08 -10.00
C VAL A 151 24.59 -6.19 -9.15
N SER A 152 23.85 -5.30 -9.80
CA SER A 152 22.85 -4.44 -9.13
C SER A 152 21.73 -5.26 -8.50
N GLY A 153 21.30 -6.35 -9.15
CA GLY A 153 20.30 -7.27 -8.61
C GLY A 153 20.74 -7.95 -7.31
N ILE A 154 21.98 -8.45 -7.26
CA ILE A 154 22.56 -9.07 -6.05
C ILE A 154 22.69 -8.03 -4.93
N LEU A 155 23.17 -6.84 -5.24
CA LEU A 155 23.33 -5.76 -4.27
C LEU A 155 21.97 -5.37 -3.65
N LEU A 156 20.94 -5.24 -4.48
CA LEU A 156 19.58 -4.98 -4.01
C LEU A 156 19.07 -6.12 -3.13
N PHE A 157 19.28 -7.37 -3.53
CA PHE A 157 18.85 -8.55 -2.77
C PHE A 157 19.49 -8.60 -1.37
N ILE A 158 20.77 -8.27 -1.25
CA ILE A 158 21.47 -8.21 0.04
C ILE A 158 20.99 -7.01 0.88
N THR A 159 20.66 -5.89 0.24
CA THR A 159 20.23 -4.67 0.93
C THR A 159 18.88 -4.85 1.62
N ILE A 160 17.94 -5.61 1.05
CA ILE A 160 16.60 -5.83 1.64
C ILE A 160 16.67 -6.38 3.07
N PRO A 161 17.34 -7.52 3.36
CA PRO A 161 17.42 -8.04 4.73
C PRO A 161 18.20 -7.12 5.67
N ILE A 162 19.21 -6.42 5.16
CA ILE A 162 19.99 -5.47 5.97
C ILE A 162 19.10 -4.33 6.45
N VAL A 163 18.28 -3.74 5.57
CA VAL A 163 17.34 -2.67 5.95
C VAL A 163 16.36 -3.16 7.03
N ILE A 164 15.81 -4.37 6.89
CA ILE A 164 14.90 -4.95 7.88
C ILE A 164 15.58 -5.10 9.23
N ILE A 165 16.83 -5.59 9.27
CA ILE A 165 17.59 -5.73 10.50
C ILE A 165 17.83 -4.37 11.17
N PHE A 166 18.22 -3.34 10.37
CA PHE A 166 18.43 -1.98 10.89
C PHE A 166 17.14 -1.33 11.40
N MET A 167 15.99 -1.65 10.82
CA MET A 167 14.69 -1.15 11.32
C MET A 167 14.26 -1.81 12.63
N MET A 168 14.76 -3.02 12.93
CA MET A 168 14.45 -3.73 14.17
C MET A 168 15.40 -3.38 15.33
N LEU A 169 16.58 -2.82 15.04
CA LEU A 169 17.58 -2.41 16.02
C LEU A 169 17.28 -1.03 16.60
#